data_e02eda9d8b2a840b475c5f75b97c3b48
#
_entry.id   e02eda9d8b2a840b475c5f75b97c3b48
#
_cell.length_a   1.000
_cell.length_b   1.000
_cell.length_c   1.000
_cell.angle_alpha   90.00
_cell.angle_beta   90.00
_cell.angle_gamma   90.00
#
_symmetry.space_group_name_H-M   'P 1'
#
loop_
_entity.id
_entity.type
_entity.pdbx_description
1 polymer ?
#
loop_
_entity_poly.entity_id
_entity_poly.type
_entity_poly.pdbx_seq_one_letter_code
_entity_poly.pdbx_strand_id
1 'polypeptide(L)'
;LGPKKDPLFNSQFHICIENVKSQNMISEKLHDAIISKTVPIYWGSPNLADIYDTRGIFVCHTLGNILDVCNNLTPETYEEMKPYIQENYQRALKLKDNTIDKEIQKKINEIDFNERKRLEALALKSKRREIK
;
A
#
# COMPACT_ATOMS: atom_id res chain seq x y z
N LEU A 1 -23.98 -5.94 0.06
CA LEU A 1 -24.21 -4.62 -0.38
C LEU A 1 -24.74 -4.46 -1.78
N GLY A 2 -24.59 -5.35 -2.67
CA GLY A 2 -25.23 -5.34 -3.97
C GLY A 2 -25.04 -4.05 -4.78
N PRO A 3 -25.84 -3.90 -5.84
CA PRO A 3 -25.70 -2.79 -6.78
C PRO A 3 -26.04 -1.43 -6.19
N LYS A 4 -26.65 -1.40 -5.04
CA LYS A 4 -27.03 -0.14 -4.38
C LYS A 4 -25.98 0.27 -3.35
N LYS A 5 -24.73 0.06 -3.63
CA LYS A 5 -23.70 0.56 -2.76
C LYS A 5 -23.89 2.05 -2.57
N ASP A 6 -23.90 2.46 -1.31
CA ASP A 6 -23.96 3.86 -0.99
C ASP A 6 -22.74 4.54 -1.64
N PRO A 7 -22.95 5.53 -2.52
CA PRO A 7 -21.83 6.25 -3.13
C PRO A 7 -20.90 6.86 -2.08
N LEU A 8 -21.45 7.29 -0.95
CA LEU A 8 -20.66 7.80 0.16
C LEU A 8 -19.69 6.74 0.67
N PHE A 9 -20.17 5.51 0.87
CA PHE A 9 -19.34 4.43 1.34
C PHE A 9 -18.20 4.13 0.36
N ASN A 10 -18.52 4.03 -0.93
CA ASN A 10 -17.55 3.69 -1.95
C ASN A 10 -16.48 4.76 -2.17
N SER A 11 -16.84 6.04 -2.00
CA SER A 11 -15.93 7.14 -2.29
C SER A 11 -15.21 7.68 -1.08
N GLN A 12 -15.70 7.41 0.13
CA GLN A 12 -15.16 7.99 1.35
C GLN A 12 -14.66 6.96 2.35
N PHE A 13 -15.22 5.75 2.34
CA PHE A 13 -14.87 4.72 3.32
C PHE A 13 -14.60 3.40 2.61
N HIS A 14 -13.69 2.62 3.18
CA HIS A 14 -13.31 1.33 2.58
C HIS A 14 -12.99 0.31 3.68
N ILE A 15 -13.62 -0.84 3.60
CA ILE A 15 -13.35 -1.92 4.56
C ILE A 15 -12.11 -2.67 4.09
N CYS A 16 -11.11 -2.72 4.96
CA CYS A 16 -9.85 -3.41 4.70
C CYS A 16 -9.63 -4.47 5.77
N ILE A 17 -9.79 -5.72 5.39
CA ILE A 17 -9.57 -6.86 6.28
C ILE A 17 -8.38 -7.63 5.75
N GLU A 18 -7.33 -7.73 6.57
CA GLU A 18 -6.16 -8.51 6.21
C GLU A 18 -6.44 -10.00 6.40
N ASN A 19 -5.83 -10.82 5.57
CA ASN A 19 -6.03 -12.27 5.65
C ASN A 19 -5.43 -12.86 6.91
N VAL A 20 -4.33 -12.29 7.36
CA VAL A 20 -3.63 -12.74 8.56
C VAL A 20 -3.34 -11.53 9.43
N LYS A 21 -3.72 -11.60 10.71
CA LYS A 21 -3.43 -10.54 11.66
C LYS A 21 -2.06 -10.80 12.26
N SER A 22 -1.04 -10.16 11.71
CA SER A 22 0.31 -10.27 12.24
C SER A 22 1.02 -8.93 12.21
N GLN A 23 2.08 -8.81 13.02
CA GLN A 23 2.85 -7.59 13.08
C GLN A 23 3.51 -7.30 11.74
N ASN A 24 3.50 -6.03 11.36
CA ASN A 24 4.15 -5.54 10.14
C ASN A 24 3.58 -6.09 8.83
N MET A 25 2.44 -6.75 8.89
CA MET A 25 1.77 -7.29 7.70
C MET A 25 0.66 -6.35 7.26
N ILE A 26 1.03 -5.24 6.65
CA ILE A 26 0.07 -4.29 6.09
C ILE A 26 0.06 -4.48 4.59
N SER A 27 -1.08 -4.89 4.07
CA SER A 27 -1.21 -5.22 2.65
C SER A 27 -1.36 -3.98 1.78
N GLU A 28 -1.21 -4.18 0.47
CA GLU A 28 -1.45 -3.14 -0.52
C GLU A 28 -2.88 -2.61 -0.47
N LYS A 29 -3.84 -3.43 -0.01
CA LYS A 29 -5.24 -3.02 0.12
C LYS A 29 -5.38 -1.78 0.99
N LEU A 30 -4.67 -1.75 2.12
CA LEU A 30 -4.72 -0.61 3.01
C LEU A 30 -4.06 0.60 2.37
N HIS A 31 -2.88 0.42 1.80
CA HIS A 31 -2.16 1.51 1.15
C HIS A 31 -2.97 2.09 0.00
N ASP A 32 -3.60 1.25 -0.81
CA ASP A 32 -4.42 1.70 -1.92
C ASP A 32 -5.64 2.51 -1.44
N ALA A 33 -6.29 2.07 -0.38
CA ALA A 33 -7.41 2.79 0.21
C ALA A 33 -6.98 4.18 0.67
N ILE A 34 -5.82 4.28 1.32
CA ILE A 34 -5.29 5.55 1.82
C ILE A 34 -4.90 6.47 0.66
N ILE A 35 -4.27 5.94 -0.37
CA ILE A 35 -3.90 6.71 -1.57
C ILE A 35 -5.12 7.21 -2.31
N SER A 36 -6.21 6.47 -2.25
CA SER A 36 -7.48 6.89 -2.84
C SER A 36 -8.21 7.94 -2.00
N LYS A 37 -7.60 8.37 -0.89
CA LYS A 37 -8.17 9.35 0.04
C LYS A 37 -9.48 8.89 0.64
N THR A 38 -9.60 7.59 0.90
CA THR A 38 -10.70 7.02 1.64
C THR A 38 -10.30 6.82 3.09
N VAL A 39 -11.28 6.65 3.98
CA VAL A 39 -11.04 6.29 5.36
C VAL A 39 -11.14 4.78 5.48
N PRO A 40 -10.03 4.09 5.76
CA PRO A 40 -10.08 2.64 5.94
C PRO A 40 -10.79 2.27 7.24
N ILE A 41 -11.60 1.23 7.16
CA ILE A 41 -12.14 0.55 8.33
C ILE A 41 -11.34 -0.74 8.39
N TYR A 42 -10.33 -0.76 9.25
CA TYR A 42 -9.21 -1.70 9.15
C TYR A 42 -9.19 -2.73 10.26
N TRP A 43 -9.00 -3.97 9.88
CA TRP A 43 -8.69 -5.07 10.78
C TRP A 43 -7.44 -5.77 10.26
N GLY A 44 -6.40 -5.84 11.08
CA GLY A 44 -5.16 -6.47 10.64
C GLY A 44 -4.01 -6.21 11.58
N SER A 45 -2.92 -5.67 11.07
CA SER A 45 -1.69 -5.50 11.81
C SER A 45 -1.85 -4.68 13.09
N PRO A 46 -1.36 -5.16 14.23
CA PRO A 46 -1.38 -4.39 15.47
C PRO A 46 -0.43 -3.19 15.46
N ASN A 47 0.49 -3.12 14.49
CA ASN A 47 1.49 -2.06 14.42
C ASN A 47 1.09 -0.92 13.48
N LEU A 48 -0.18 -0.83 13.14
CA LEU A 48 -0.66 0.20 12.20
C LEU A 48 -0.26 1.61 12.64
N ALA A 49 -0.34 1.90 13.94
CA ALA A 49 -0.04 3.23 14.49
C ALA A 49 1.43 3.64 14.26
N ASP A 50 2.33 2.68 14.04
CA ASP A 50 3.73 2.98 13.76
C ASP A 50 3.92 3.54 12.35
N ILE A 51 2.96 3.32 11.46
CA ILE A 51 3.06 3.69 10.06
C ILE A 51 2.13 4.84 9.72
N TYR A 52 0.88 4.77 10.17
CA TYR A 52 -0.16 5.74 9.84
C TYR A 52 -0.74 6.39 11.09
N ASP A 53 -1.31 7.57 10.89
CA ASP A 53 -2.05 8.26 11.93
C ASP A 53 -3.43 7.59 12.05
N THR A 54 -3.67 6.91 13.17
CA THR A 54 -4.91 6.17 13.38
C THR A 54 -6.13 7.05 13.54
N ARG A 55 -5.95 8.37 13.68
CA ARG A 55 -7.10 9.29 13.68
C ARG A 55 -7.77 9.35 12.30
N GLY A 56 -7.07 8.93 11.26
CA GLY A 56 -7.63 8.83 9.91
C GLY A 56 -8.07 7.43 9.51
N ILE A 57 -8.09 6.49 10.45
CA ILE A 57 -8.38 5.09 10.19
C ILE A 57 -9.23 4.54 11.34
N PHE A 58 -10.30 3.80 11.01
CA PHE A 58 -11.04 3.08 12.04
C PHE A 58 -10.38 1.74 12.28
N VAL A 59 -9.63 1.63 13.37
CA VAL A 59 -8.95 0.39 13.74
C VAL A 59 -9.94 -0.50 14.47
N CYS A 60 -10.21 -1.66 13.90
CA CYS A 60 -11.20 -2.60 14.44
C CYS A 60 -10.50 -3.88 14.91
N HIS A 61 -11.06 -4.48 15.95
CA HIS A 61 -10.52 -5.71 16.55
C HIS A 61 -11.46 -6.89 16.41
N THR A 62 -12.73 -6.64 16.11
CA THR A 62 -13.74 -7.69 15.93
C THR A 62 -14.64 -7.33 14.78
N LEU A 63 -15.37 -8.33 14.28
CA LEU A 63 -16.40 -8.10 13.27
C LEU A 63 -17.48 -7.13 13.81
N GLY A 64 -17.81 -7.24 15.08
CA GLY A 64 -18.76 -6.33 15.72
C GLY A 64 -18.31 -4.88 15.64
N ASN A 65 -17.01 -4.63 15.87
CA ASN A 65 -16.46 -3.28 15.73
C ASN A 65 -16.64 -2.75 14.32
N ILE A 66 -16.36 -3.58 13.31
CA ILE A 66 -16.51 -3.19 11.92
C ILE A 66 -17.96 -2.81 11.62
N LEU A 67 -18.91 -3.62 12.08
CA LEU A 67 -20.33 -3.35 11.89
C LEU A 67 -20.76 -2.07 12.61
N ASP A 68 -20.30 -1.86 13.83
CA ASP A 68 -20.62 -0.66 14.58
C ASP A 68 -20.12 0.59 13.86
N VAL A 69 -18.89 0.56 13.37
CA VAL A 69 -18.33 1.67 12.61
C VAL A 69 -19.18 1.93 11.38
N CYS A 70 -19.46 0.90 10.60
CA CYS A 70 -20.26 1.04 9.36
C CYS A 70 -21.63 1.64 9.62
N ASN A 71 -22.27 1.27 10.73
CA ASN A 71 -23.59 1.74 11.08
C ASN A 71 -23.60 3.19 11.56
N ASN A 72 -22.47 3.73 11.96
CA ASN A 72 -22.36 5.08 12.51
C ASN A 72 -21.67 6.07 11.58
N LEU A 73 -21.37 5.68 10.36
CA LEU A 73 -20.72 6.57 9.40
C LEU A 73 -21.70 7.62 8.89
N THR A 74 -21.23 8.86 8.83
CA THR A 74 -21.98 9.98 8.28
C THR A 74 -21.06 10.80 7.37
N PRO A 75 -21.61 11.68 6.50
CA PRO A 75 -20.76 12.58 5.72
C PRO A 75 -19.87 13.46 6.61
N GLU A 76 -20.34 13.84 7.77
CA GLU A 76 -19.59 14.64 8.73
C GLU A 76 -18.37 13.87 9.25
N THR A 77 -18.50 12.56 9.40
CA THR A 77 -17.39 11.71 9.83
C THR A 77 -16.18 11.88 8.90
N TYR A 78 -16.43 11.82 7.61
CA TYR A 78 -15.37 11.99 6.61
C TYR A 78 -14.77 13.40 6.68
N GLU A 79 -15.61 14.41 6.77
CA GLU A 79 -15.16 15.81 6.83
C GLU A 79 -14.26 16.05 8.04
N GLU A 80 -14.64 15.50 9.19
CA GLU A 80 -13.84 15.65 10.42
C GLU A 80 -12.50 14.95 10.32
N MET A 81 -12.41 13.89 9.52
CA MET A 81 -11.18 13.10 9.36
C MET A 81 -10.27 13.61 8.25
N LYS A 82 -10.71 14.58 7.46
CA LYS A 82 -9.93 15.08 6.30
C LYS A 82 -8.47 15.44 6.61
N PRO A 83 -8.15 16.16 7.70
CA PRO A 83 -6.75 16.46 8.00
C PRO A 83 -5.89 15.21 8.16
N TYR A 84 -6.46 14.19 8.79
CA TYR A 84 -5.75 12.93 9.03
C TYR A 84 -5.69 12.06 7.77
N ILE A 85 -6.73 12.15 6.93
CA ILE A 85 -6.73 11.51 5.61
C ILE A 85 -5.59 12.08 4.77
N GLN A 86 -5.42 13.39 4.77
CA GLN A 86 -4.35 14.04 4.02
C GLN A 86 -2.97 13.65 4.56
N GLU A 87 -2.82 13.60 5.88
CA GLU A 87 -1.57 13.17 6.50
C GLU A 87 -1.22 11.73 6.09
N ASN A 88 -2.19 10.83 6.16
CA ASN A 88 -1.98 9.44 5.79
C ASN A 88 -1.71 9.28 4.29
N TYR A 89 -2.36 10.09 3.47
CA TYR A 89 -2.11 10.13 2.03
C TYR A 89 -0.65 10.45 1.75
N GLN A 90 -0.10 11.46 2.41
CA GLN A 90 1.30 11.83 2.26
C GLN A 90 2.24 10.72 2.73
N ARG A 91 1.90 10.08 3.84
CA ARG A 91 2.68 8.95 4.35
C ARG A 91 2.67 7.78 3.38
N ALA A 92 1.51 7.47 2.81
CA ALA A 92 1.37 6.39 1.85
C ALA A 92 2.18 6.64 0.59
N LEU A 93 2.18 7.87 0.08
CA LEU A 93 2.98 8.24 -1.08
C LEU A 93 4.46 8.02 -0.83
N LYS A 94 4.96 8.43 0.34
CA LYS A 94 6.36 8.24 0.71
C LYS A 94 6.71 6.77 0.80
N LEU A 95 5.85 5.97 1.41
CA LEU A 95 6.08 4.53 1.53
C LEU A 95 6.07 3.84 0.18
N LYS A 96 5.12 4.21 -0.68
CA LYS A 96 5.02 3.65 -2.02
C LYS A 96 6.25 4.00 -2.85
N ASP A 97 6.68 5.26 -2.80
CA ASP A 97 7.88 5.71 -3.51
C ASP A 97 9.11 4.94 -3.03
N ASN A 98 9.28 4.80 -1.71
CA ASN A 98 10.40 4.06 -1.15
C ASN A 98 10.37 2.59 -1.58
N THR A 99 9.20 1.98 -1.57
CA THR A 99 9.06 0.58 -1.97
C THR A 99 9.34 0.41 -3.46
N ILE A 100 8.80 1.30 -4.29
CA ILE A 100 9.03 1.28 -5.73
C ILE A 100 10.51 1.52 -6.01
N ASP A 101 11.12 2.48 -5.36
CA ASP A 101 12.55 2.77 -5.53
C ASP A 101 13.40 1.55 -5.18
N LYS A 102 13.09 0.87 -4.09
CA LYS A 102 13.83 -0.33 -3.70
C LYS A 102 13.64 -1.46 -4.71
N GLU A 103 12.44 -1.67 -5.19
CA GLU A 103 12.17 -2.69 -6.21
C GLU A 103 12.82 -2.35 -7.52
N ILE A 104 12.76 -1.10 -7.95
CA ILE A 104 13.41 -0.64 -9.18
C ILE A 104 14.90 -0.80 -9.03
N GLN A 105 15.48 -0.41 -7.92
CA GLN A 105 16.92 -0.53 -7.69
C GLN A 105 17.35 -1.99 -7.71
N LYS A 106 16.55 -2.87 -7.10
CA LYS A 106 16.82 -4.31 -7.13
C LYS A 106 16.81 -4.84 -8.57
N LYS A 107 15.79 -4.47 -9.34
CA LYS A 107 15.67 -4.89 -10.73
C LYS A 107 16.81 -4.32 -11.59
N ILE A 108 17.19 -3.07 -11.36
CA ILE A 108 18.31 -2.45 -12.05
C ILE A 108 19.59 -3.22 -11.74
N ASN A 109 19.84 -3.55 -10.49
CA ASN A 109 21.01 -4.32 -10.09
C ASN A 109 21.03 -5.70 -10.74
N GLU A 110 19.88 -6.37 -10.83
CA GLU A 110 19.79 -7.66 -11.50
C GLU A 110 20.05 -7.54 -13.00
N ILE A 111 19.49 -6.53 -13.64
CA ILE A 111 19.68 -6.26 -15.06
C ILE A 111 21.14 -5.93 -15.32
N ASP A 112 21.72 -5.04 -14.52
CA ASP A 112 23.14 -4.67 -14.66
C ASP A 112 24.05 -5.88 -14.55
N PHE A 113 23.76 -6.77 -13.62
CA PHE A 113 24.56 -7.98 -13.44
C PHE A 113 24.45 -8.88 -14.67
N ASN A 114 23.23 -9.14 -15.13
CA ASN A 114 23.00 -9.97 -16.32
C ASN A 114 23.57 -9.32 -17.58
N GLU A 115 23.39 -8.02 -17.72
CA GLU A 115 23.92 -7.26 -18.87
C GLU A 115 25.43 -7.28 -18.87
N ARG A 116 26.04 -7.11 -17.72
CA ARG A 116 27.50 -7.17 -17.56
C ARG A 116 28.02 -8.53 -17.99
N LYS A 117 27.39 -9.62 -17.55
CA LYS A 117 27.76 -10.97 -17.94
C LYS A 117 27.63 -11.18 -19.44
N ARG A 118 26.56 -10.65 -20.03
CA ARG A 118 26.34 -10.75 -21.47
C ARG A 118 27.44 -10.02 -22.24
N LEU A 119 27.77 -8.80 -21.82
CA LEU A 119 28.81 -8.01 -22.44
C LEU A 119 30.16 -8.68 -22.29
N GLU A 120 30.48 -9.26 -21.17
CA GLU A 120 31.70 -10.01 -20.96
C GLU A 120 31.79 -11.20 -21.89
N ALA A 121 30.70 -11.93 -22.07
CA ALA A 121 30.66 -13.07 -22.99
C ALA A 121 30.85 -12.64 -24.41
N LEU A 122 30.25 -11.52 -24.83
CA LEU A 122 30.43 -10.97 -26.16
C LEU A 122 31.87 -10.50 -26.41
N ALA A 123 32.46 -9.86 -25.38
CA ALA A 123 33.85 -9.41 -25.47
C ALA A 123 34.80 -10.59 -25.61
N LEU A 124 34.55 -11.68 -24.90
CA LEU A 124 35.36 -12.89 -25.03
C LEU A 124 35.26 -13.50 -26.42
N LYS A 125 34.05 -13.55 -26.98
CA LYS A 125 33.86 -14.04 -28.33
C LYS A 125 34.59 -13.16 -29.37
N SER A 126 34.53 -11.85 -29.18
CA SER A 126 35.23 -10.91 -30.07
C SER A 126 36.72 -11.10 -29.99
N LYS A 127 37.28 -11.25 -28.79
CA LYS A 127 38.72 -11.52 -28.63
C LYS A 127 39.13 -12.82 -29.27
N ARG A 128 38.31 -13.88 -29.17
CA ARG A 128 38.60 -15.15 -29.82
C ARG A 128 38.65 -15.00 -31.35
N ARG A 129 37.80 -14.16 -31.92
CA ARG A 129 37.80 -13.87 -33.36
C ARG A 129 39.03 -13.09 -33.75
N GLU A 130 39.50 -12.18 -32.93
CA GLU A 130 40.67 -11.37 -33.20
C GLU A 130 41.96 -12.19 -33.18
N ILE A 131 41.99 -13.20 -32.33
CA ILE A 131 43.16 -14.08 -32.20
C ILE A 131 43.32 -15.00 -33.40
N LYS A 132 42.29 -15.20 -34.16
CA LYS A 132 42.40 -15.93 -35.39
C LYS A 132 43.08 -15.08 -36.46
#